data_b54e962ee8087c03951a3065fbaffb8d
#
_entry.id   b54e962ee8087c03951a3065fbaffb8d
#
_cell.length_a   1.000
_cell.length_b   1.000
_cell.length_c   1.000
_cell.angle_alpha   90.00
_cell.angle_beta   90.00
_cell.angle_gamma   90.00
#
_symmetry.space_group_name_H-M   'P 1'
#
loop_
_entity.id
_entity.type
_entity.pdbx_description
1 polymer ?
#
loop_
_entity_poly.entity_id
_entity_poly.type
_entity_poly.pdbx_seq_one_letter_code
_entity_poly.pdbx_strand_id
1 'polypeptide(L)'
;MSFKKVSFAAVAAVCLFLGGCTQPRTTQIELPKSALDSVNLPNEVAIDGEKFILKQKNARTAEFYLPNEKVGFKWSKLVSVTVDENADINEYQKTFVTALKSGQFGKAEYDFKSINDKEYQAYTIYYPIAGNPDFDNYEINLINVKSLNCGLRVTHYALKFLNIADRSKFHALIKQKMPIFLAQMPQVECK
;
A
#
# COMPACT_ATOMS: atom_id res chain seq x y z
N MET A 1 21.80 -2.94 25.48
CA MET A 1 21.80 -2.70 24.03
C MET A 1 20.51 -1.98 23.66
N SER A 2 20.62 -0.71 23.25
CA SER A 2 19.46 0.17 23.02
C SER A 2 18.97 -0.02 21.57
N PHE A 3 17.77 -0.58 21.42
CA PHE A 3 17.12 -0.67 20.10
C PHE A 3 16.56 0.71 19.74
N LYS A 4 17.18 1.37 18.75
CA LYS A 4 16.67 2.60 18.14
C LYS A 4 15.36 2.26 17.43
N LYS A 5 14.29 2.98 17.80
CA LYS A 5 13.01 2.97 17.13
C LYS A 5 13.21 3.43 15.67
N VAL A 6 12.99 2.53 14.72
CA VAL A 6 12.92 2.87 13.31
C VAL A 6 11.45 3.16 13.00
N SER A 7 11.11 4.44 12.90
CA SER A 7 9.82 4.89 12.38
C SER A 7 9.79 4.64 10.87
N PHE A 8 8.92 3.77 10.41
CA PHE A 8 8.59 3.64 9.00
C PHE A 8 7.58 4.73 8.61
N ALA A 9 8.11 5.92 8.43
CA ALA A 9 7.41 6.96 7.70
C ALA A 9 8.49 7.76 6.96
N ALA A 10 8.29 7.96 5.67
CA ALA A 10 9.03 8.85 4.80
C ALA A 10 10.48 8.48 4.48
N VAL A 11 10.69 8.06 3.26
CA VAL A 11 11.96 8.33 2.55
C VAL A 11 12.04 9.85 2.38
N ALA A 12 12.68 10.52 3.33
CA ALA A 12 13.04 11.93 3.23
C ALA A 12 14.41 12.00 2.54
N ALA A 13 14.46 12.68 1.40
CA ALA A 13 15.69 13.05 0.72
C ALA A 13 16.52 13.97 1.63
N VAL A 14 17.74 13.55 1.93
CA VAL A 14 18.75 14.37 2.61
C VAL A 14 19.40 15.27 1.56
N CYS A 15 19.09 16.56 1.59
CA CYS A 15 19.87 17.60 0.91
C CYS A 15 20.88 18.19 1.89
N LEU A 16 22.17 17.97 1.61
CA LEU A 16 23.28 18.62 2.29
C LEU A 16 23.39 20.09 1.83
N PHE A 17 23.36 20.99 2.79
CA PHE A 17 23.65 22.41 2.59
C PHE A 17 25.16 22.64 2.56
N LEU A 18 25.66 23.22 1.48
CA LEU A 18 26.90 24.00 1.48
C LEU A 18 26.54 25.46 1.18
N GLY A 19 26.96 26.34 2.07
CA GLY A 19 26.60 27.72 2.10
C GLY A 19 27.20 28.58 0.99
N GLY A 20 26.43 29.56 0.58
CA GLY A 20 26.82 30.72 -0.20
C GLY A 20 25.78 31.80 -0.04
N CYS A 21 26.12 32.89 0.66
CA CYS A 21 25.28 34.08 0.80
C CYS A 21 25.13 34.80 -0.54
N THR A 22 23.96 34.73 -1.13
CA THR A 22 23.47 35.69 -2.11
C THR A 22 21.97 35.89 -1.91
N GLN A 23 21.48 37.12 -2.05
CA GLN A 23 20.15 37.66 -1.77
C GLN A 23 18.95 36.75 -1.97
N PRO A 24 17.86 36.87 -1.16
CA PRO A 24 16.69 36.04 -1.26
C PRO A 24 15.92 36.35 -2.56
N ARG A 25 16.20 35.64 -3.61
CA ARG A 25 15.18 35.39 -4.63
C ARG A 25 14.13 34.48 -3.95
N THR A 26 12.95 35.04 -3.77
CA THR A 26 11.75 34.24 -3.40
C THR A 26 11.47 33.29 -4.55
N THR A 27 12.25 32.20 -4.63
CA THR A 27 11.90 31.06 -5.44
C THR A 27 10.71 30.45 -4.71
N GLN A 28 9.51 30.59 -5.24
CA GLN A 28 8.40 29.74 -4.84
C GLN A 28 8.90 28.32 -5.04
N ILE A 29 9.14 27.61 -3.94
CA ILE A 29 9.38 26.18 -3.97
C ILE A 29 8.03 25.60 -4.35
N GLU A 30 7.83 25.30 -5.64
CA GLU A 30 6.70 24.47 -6.06
C GLU A 30 6.84 23.15 -5.32
N LEU A 31 5.91 22.87 -4.42
CA LEU A 31 5.82 21.57 -3.77
C LEU A 31 5.68 20.53 -4.88
N PRO A 32 6.42 19.40 -4.80
CA PRO A 32 6.32 18.36 -5.80
C PRO A 32 4.86 17.96 -5.95
N LYS A 33 4.37 17.99 -7.19
CA LYS A 33 3.01 17.64 -7.53
C LYS A 33 2.73 16.21 -7.00
N SER A 34 1.64 16.06 -6.27
CA SER A 34 1.25 14.76 -5.74
C SER A 34 0.84 13.84 -6.89
N ALA A 35 1.39 12.63 -6.96
CA ALA A 35 0.98 11.63 -7.95
C ALA A 35 -0.53 11.33 -7.88
N LEU A 36 -1.13 11.45 -6.70
CA LEU A 36 -2.59 11.33 -6.54
C LEU A 36 -3.38 12.50 -7.13
N ASP A 37 -2.74 13.62 -7.49
CA ASP A 37 -3.41 14.72 -8.16
C ASP A 37 -3.61 14.45 -9.65
N SER A 38 -2.87 13.48 -10.22
CA SER A 38 -3.01 13.02 -11.61
C SER A 38 -4.18 12.07 -11.84
N VAL A 39 -4.86 11.63 -10.77
CA VAL A 39 -5.95 10.65 -10.84
C VAL A 39 -7.22 11.12 -10.13
N ASN A 40 -8.35 10.56 -10.57
CA ASN A 40 -9.62 10.68 -9.88
C ASN A 40 -9.74 9.56 -8.85
N LEU A 41 -9.95 9.93 -7.57
CA LEU A 41 -10.18 9.00 -6.48
C LEU A 41 -11.55 9.24 -5.87
N PRO A 42 -12.31 8.18 -5.55
CA PRO A 42 -13.55 8.31 -4.80
C PRO A 42 -13.27 8.72 -3.34
N ASN A 43 -14.26 9.31 -2.68
CA ASN A 43 -14.19 9.57 -1.23
C ASN A 43 -14.56 8.34 -0.39
N GLU A 44 -15.20 7.36 -1.01
CA GLU A 44 -15.61 6.11 -0.39
C GLU A 44 -15.61 4.97 -1.39
N VAL A 45 -15.40 3.75 -0.89
CA VAL A 45 -15.46 2.51 -1.67
C VAL A 45 -16.27 1.47 -0.92
N ALA A 46 -16.92 0.56 -1.66
CA ALA A 46 -17.62 -0.57 -1.08
C ALA A 46 -16.97 -1.86 -1.57
N ILE A 47 -16.45 -2.67 -0.65
CA ILE A 47 -15.84 -3.97 -0.95
C ILE A 47 -16.40 -5.01 0.02
N ASP A 48 -16.83 -6.14 -0.51
CA ASP A 48 -17.31 -7.29 0.28
C ASP A 48 -18.46 -6.94 1.23
N GLY A 49 -19.37 -6.05 0.77
CA GLY A 49 -20.51 -5.59 1.53
C GLY A 49 -20.20 -4.53 2.61
N GLU A 50 -18.96 -4.11 2.74
CA GLU A 50 -18.53 -3.10 3.71
C GLU A 50 -18.16 -1.79 3.01
N LYS A 51 -18.45 -0.68 3.68
CA LYS A 51 -18.14 0.67 3.23
C LYS A 51 -16.84 1.15 3.87
N PHE A 52 -15.94 1.66 3.06
CA PHE A 52 -14.66 2.26 3.47
C PHE A 52 -14.65 3.73 3.09
N ILE A 53 -14.16 4.57 3.98
CA ILE A 53 -14.11 6.03 3.81
C ILE A 53 -12.66 6.46 3.70
N LEU A 54 -12.35 7.35 2.76
CA LEU A 54 -11.04 7.97 2.62
C LEU A 54 -10.72 8.79 3.87
N LYS A 55 -9.72 8.37 4.65
CA LYS A 55 -9.32 9.03 5.89
C LYS A 55 -7.89 9.55 5.88
N GLN A 56 -7.05 8.99 5.00
CA GLN A 56 -5.67 9.43 4.87
C GLN A 56 -5.29 9.55 3.40
N LYS A 57 -4.57 10.61 3.07
CA LYS A 57 -4.00 10.85 1.75
C LYS A 57 -2.63 11.51 1.93
N ASN A 58 -1.62 10.96 1.25
CA ASN A 58 -0.30 11.57 1.11
C ASN A 58 0.02 11.79 -0.37
N ALA A 59 1.27 12.09 -0.72
CA ALA A 59 1.67 12.38 -2.10
C ALA A 59 1.44 11.23 -3.08
N ARG A 60 1.40 9.97 -2.63
CA ARG A 60 1.31 8.79 -3.49
C ARG A 60 0.23 7.80 -3.09
N THR A 61 -0.22 7.80 -1.82
CA THR A 61 -1.11 6.78 -1.28
C THR A 61 -2.36 7.40 -0.66
N ALA A 62 -3.51 6.84 -1.00
CA ALA A 62 -4.80 7.09 -0.38
C ALA A 62 -5.23 5.84 0.38
N GLU A 63 -5.71 6.01 1.62
CA GLU A 63 -6.14 4.93 2.49
C GLU A 63 -7.57 5.12 2.94
N PHE A 64 -8.35 4.05 2.78
CA PHE A 64 -9.77 3.98 3.09
C PHE A 64 -9.97 3.00 4.24
N TYR A 65 -10.59 3.45 5.29
CA TYR A 65 -10.83 2.71 6.53
C TYR A 65 -12.32 2.45 6.74
N LEU A 66 -12.66 1.45 7.51
CA LEU A 66 -14.03 1.29 8.00
C LEU A 66 -14.47 2.55 8.77
N PRO A 67 -15.77 2.93 8.77
CA PRO A 67 -16.24 4.17 9.38
C PRO A 67 -15.79 4.38 10.83
N ASN A 68 -15.76 3.31 11.62
CA ASN A 68 -15.44 3.35 13.05
C ASN A 68 -13.94 3.17 13.35
N GLU A 69 -13.12 2.90 12.36
CA GLU A 69 -11.66 2.71 12.53
C GLU A 69 -10.91 4.04 12.41
N LYS A 70 -9.82 4.14 13.14
CA LYS A 70 -8.91 5.31 13.10
C LYS A 70 -7.73 5.04 12.17
N VAL A 71 -7.19 6.10 11.62
CA VAL A 71 -5.91 6.07 10.90
C VAL A 71 -4.80 5.54 11.82
N GLY A 72 -3.96 4.67 11.31
CA GLY A 72 -2.86 4.03 12.05
C GLY A 72 -2.79 2.54 11.80
N PHE A 73 -2.17 1.79 12.71
CA PHE A 73 -1.94 0.35 12.55
C PHE A 73 -3.02 -0.56 13.15
N LYS A 74 -3.98 0.00 13.89
CA LYS A 74 -5.03 -0.77 14.61
C LYS A 74 -6.35 -0.83 13.83
N TRP A 75 -6.27 -1.11 12.55
CA TRP A 75 -7.42 -1.40 11.69
C TRP A 75 -7.60 -2.91 11.55
N SER A 76 -8.81 -3.35 11.23
CA SER A 76 -9.12 -4.75 10.90
C SER A 76 -9.14 -5.00 9.40
N LYS A 77 -9.59 -3.99 8.64
CA LYS A 77 -9.64 -4.01 7.18
C LYS A 77 -9.25 -2.65 6.62
N LEU A 78 -8.50 -2.66 5.53
CA LEU A 78 -8.01 -1.45 4.89
C LEU A 78 -8.07 -1.61 3.38
N VAL A 79 -8.48 -0.54 2.69
CA VAL A 79 -8.27 -0.42 1.25
C VAL A 79 -7.25 0.68 1.02
N SER A 80 -6.24 0.43 0.20
CA SER A 80 -5.30 1.48 -0.20
C SER A 80 -5.11 1.53 -1.69
N VAL A 81 -4.87 2.74 -2.20
CA VAL A 81 -4.50 3.01 -3.58
C VAL A 81 -3.21 3.78 -3.58
N THR A 82 -2.19 3.24 -4.20
CA THR A 82 -0.92 3.93 -4.43
C THR A 82 -0.76 4.20 -5.92
N VAL A 83 -0.31 5.40 -6.27
CA VAL A 83 0.06 5.79 -7.63
C VAL A 83 1.52 6.22 -7.64
N ASP A 84 2.30 5.67 -8.55
CA ASP A 84 3.69 6.06 -8.79
C ASP A 84 3.88 6.37 -10.28
N GLU A 85 4.07 7.66 -10.59
CA GLU A 85 4.20 8.16 -11.96
C GLU A 85 5.43 7.64 -12.69
N ASN A 86 6.46 7.20 -11.95
CA ASN A 86 7.75 6.81 -12.47
C ASN A 86 8.04 5.31 -12.37
N ALA A 87 7.13 4.52 -11.81
CA ALA A 87 7.37 3.09 -11.61
C ALA A 87 7.05 2.26 -12.86
N ASP A 88 7.98 1.39 -13.24
CA ASP A 88 7.74 0.29 -14.18
C ASP A 88 7.15 -0.92 -13.45
N ILE A 89 6.20 -1.60 -14.07
CA ILE A 89 5.47 -2.72 -13.45
C ILE A 89 6.37 -3.92 -13.15
N ASN A 90 7.34 -4.22 -14.01
CA ASN A 90 8.24 -5.35 -13.83
C ASN A 90 9.28 -5.05 -12.75
N GLU A 91 9.79 -3.82 -12.73
CA GLU A 91 10.72 -3.37 -11.72
C GLU A 91 10.05 -3.29 -10.34
N TYR A 92 8.81 -2.81 -10.27
CA TYR A 92 8.01 -2.83 -9.06
C TYR A 92 7.83 -4.26 -8.53
N GLN A 93 7.42 -5.21 -9.39
CA GLN A 93 7.26 -6.62 -9.01
C GLN A 93 8.58 -7.21 -8.48
N LYS A 94 9.70 -6.99 -9.17
CA LYS A 94 11.02 -7.46 -8.77
C LYS A 94 11.43 -6.89 -7.41
N THR A 95 11.25 -5.60 -7.21
CA THR A 95 11.57 -4.91 -5.94
C THR A 95 10.71 -5.44 -4.81
N PHE A 96 9.41 -5.60 -5.05
CA PHE A 96 8.47 -6.13 -4.07
C PHE A 96 8.81 -7.57 -3.65
N VAL A 97 9.08 -8.46 -4.61
CA VAL A 97 9.53 -9.84 -4.34
C VAL A 97 10.85 -9.86 -3.57
N THR A 98 11.79 -8.97 -3.92
CA THR A 98 13.06 -8.86 -3.21
C THR A 98 12.85 -8.45 -1.75
N ALA A 99 11.98 -7.47 -1.50
CA ALA A 99 11.63 -7.04 -0.14
C ALA A 99 10.96 -8.16 0.67
N LEU A 100 10.04 -8.93 0.07
CA LEU A 100 9.42 -10.09 0.72
C LEU A 100 10.45 -11.17 1.08
N LYS A 101 11.38 -11.48 0.17
CA LYS A 101 12.43 -12.49 0.37
C LYS A 101 13.48 -12.06 1.40
N SER A 102 13.75 -10.77 1.53
CA SER A 102 14.72 -10.24 2.50
C SER A 102 14.29 -10.41 3.95
N GLY A 103 13.02 -10.72 4.20
CA GLY A 103 12.44 -10.76 5.55
C GLY A 103 12.23 -9.38 6.17
N GLN A 104 12.33 -8.30 5.39
CA GLN A 104 12.14 -6.93 5.85
C GLN A 104 10.76 -6.73 6.52
N PHE A 105 9.75 -7.45 6.05
CA PHE A 105 8.39 -7.45 6.58
C PHE A 105 8.10 -8.67 7.49
N GLY A 106 9.13 -9.33 8.01
CA GLY A 106 8.99 -10.60 8.70
C GLY A 106 8.74 -11.77 7.72
N LYS A 107 8.21 -12.88 8.26
CA LYS A 107 7.83 -14.03 7.43
C LYS A 107 6.60 -13.70 6.60
N ALA A 108 6.66 -13.99 5.30
CA ALA A 108 5.53 -13.80 4.38
C ALA A 108 5.38 -15.00 3.43
N GLU A 109 4.13 -15.32 3.10
CA GLU A 109 3.76 -16.15 1.94
C GLU A 109 3.19 -15.23 0.86
N TYR A 110 3.40 -15.55 -0.41
CA TYR A 110 2.92 -14.74 -1.51
C TYR A 110 2.82 -15.54 -2.81
N ASP A 111 1.97 -15.06 -3.71
CA ASP A 111 1.89 -15.54 -5.08
C ASP A 111 1.53 -14.40 -6.04
N PHE A 112 1.94 -14.52 -7.30
CA PHE A 112 1.72 -13.56 -8.36
C PHE A 112 1.11 -14.24 -9.58
N LYS A 113 0.05 -13.64 -10.11
CA LYS A 113 -0.59 -14.05 -11.34
C LYS A 113 -0.56 -12.92 -12.34
N SER A 114 0.25 -13.05 -13.40
CA SER A 114 0.19 -12.14 -14.54
C SER A 114 -1.15 -12.29 -15.25
N ILE A 115 -1.77 -11.17 -15.57
CA ILE A 115 -3.00 -11.08 -16.37
C ILE A 115 -2.61 -10.73 -17.81
N ASN A 116 -1.72 -9.75 -17.97
CA ASN A 116 -1.11 -9.33 -19.22
C ASN A 116 0.17 -8.55 -18.94
N ASP A 117 0.78 -7.92 -19.93
CA ASP A 117 2.00 -7.11 -19.82
C ASP A 117 1.86 -5.83 -18.99
N LYS A 118 0.62 -5.40 -18.72
CA LYS A 118 0.29 -4.17 -17.99
C LYS A 118 -0.42 -4.41 -16.66
N GLU A 119 -0.72 -5.67 -16.33
CA GLU A 119 -1.51 -5.96 -15.14
C GLU A 119 -1.14 -7.31 -14.52
N TYR A 120 -0.98 -7.35 -13.21
CA TYR A 120 -0.93 -8.58 -12.43
C TYR A 120 -1.75 -8.48 -11.14
N GLN A 121 -2.12 -9.64 -10.64
CA GLN A 121 -2.74 -9.86 -9.35
C GLN A 121 -1.75 -10.55 -8.43
N ALA A 122 -1.81 -10.24 -7.16
CA ALA A 122 -1.00 -10.92 -6.17
C ALA A 122 -1.75 -11.04 -4.85
N TYR A 123 -1.27 -11.91 -3.99
CA TYR A 123 -1.59 -11.86 -2.58
C TYR A 123 -0.33 -11.99 -1.73
N THR A 124 -0.40 -11.47 -0.52
CA THR A 124 0.58 -11.73 0.53
C THR A 124 -0.12 -12.13 1.81
N ILE A 125 0.52 -13.00 2.59
CA ILE A 125 0.12 -13.34 3.95
C ILE A 125 1.32 -13.02 4.83
N TYR A 126 1.24 -11.94 5.60
CA TYR A 126 2.24 -11.61 6.61
C TYR A 126 1.92 -12.33 7.92
N TYR A 127 2.96 -12.79 8.55
CA TYR A 127 2.89 -13.50 9.83
C TYR A 127 3.15 -12.52 10.99
N PRO A 128 2.56 -12.81 12.18
CA PRO A 128 2.82 -12.00 13.35
C PRO A 128 4.31 -11.86 13.66
N ILE A 129 4.73 -10.68 14.04
CA ILE A 129 6.09 -10.40 14.50
C ILE A 129 6.10 -10.39 16.03
N ALA A 130 6.72 -11.40 16.62
CA ALA A 130 6.78 -11.55 18.08
C ALA A 130 7.38 -10.31 18.75
N GLY A 131 6.69 -9.80 19.77
CA GLY A 131 7.13 -8.62 20.53
C GLY A 131 6.84 -7.28 19.86
N ASN A 132 6.13 -7.25 18.72
CA ASN A 132 5.71 -6.01 18.07
C ASN A 132 4.18 -5.89 18.10
N PRO A 133 3.60 -5.04 18.99
CA PRO A 133 2.15 -4.92 19.17
C PRO A 133 1.40 -4.31 17.97
N ASP A 134 2.10 -3.70 17.02
CA ASP A 134 1.51 -3.16 15.79
C ASP A 134 1.42 -4.24 14.69
N PHE A 135 2.19 -5.34 14.84
CA PHE A 135 2.30 -6.45 13.89
C PHE A 135 2.15 -7.82 14.58
N ASP A 136 1.27 -7.92 15.59
CA ASP A 136 1.01 -9.13 16.37
C ASP A 136 -0.09 -10.03 15.77
N ASN A 137 -0.53 -9.71 14.56
CA ASN A 137 -1.60 -10.40 13.84
C ASN A 137 -1.15 -10.91 12.47
N TYR A 138 -1.92 -11.82 11.89
CA TYR A 138 -1.80 -12.15 10.48
C TYR A 138 -2.43 -11.05 9.63
N GLU A 139 -1.80 -10.72 8.52
CA GLU A 139 -2.33 -9.78 7.55
C GLU A 139 -2.35 -10.41 6.16
N ILE A 140 -3.54 -10.50 5.55
CA ILE A 140 -3.71 -10.92 4.17
C ILE A 140 -3.91 -9.66 3.32
N ASN A 141 -3.10 -9.51 2.28
CA ASN A 141 -3.29 -8.47 1.28
C ASN A 141 -3.69 -9.10 -0.05
N LEU A 142 -4.80 -8.66 -0.61
CA LEU A 142 -5.19 -8.89 -1.99
C LEU A 142 -4.74 -7.67 -2.79
N ILE A 143 -4.02 -7.90 -3.88
CA ILE A 143 -3.27 -6.86 -4.58
C ILE A 143 -3.62 -6.89 -6.07
N ASN A 144 -3.91 -5.73 -6.64
CA ASN A 144 -3.95 -5.52 -8.09
C ASN A 144 -2.97 -4.42 -8.46
N VAL A 145 -2.09 -4.72 -9.39
CA VAL A 145 -1.11 -3.79 -9.93
C VAL A 145 -1.38 -3.59 -11.41
N LYS A 146 -1.51 -2.34 -11.85
CA LYS A 146 -1.84 -2.00 -13.22
C LYS A 146 -1.09 -0.76 -13.69
N SER A 147 -0.46 -0.86 -14.86
CA SER A 147 0.08 0.29 -15.57
C SER A 147 -1.04 1.11 -16.18
N LEU A 148 -1.10 2.39 -15.84
CA LEU A 148 -1.98 3.39 -16.41
C LEU A 148 -1.15 4.39 -17.23
N ASN A 149 -1.80 5.25 -18.02
CA ASN A 149 -1.11 6.31 -18.77
C ASN A 149 -0.45 7.36 -17.84
N CYS A 150 -0.91 7.48 -16.60
CA CYS A 150 -0.40 8.40 -15.57
C CYS A 150 0.49 7.72 -14.52
N GLY A 151 0.96 6.50 -14.77
CA GLY A 151 1.86 5.78 -13.87
C GLY A 151 1.36 4.41 -13.45
N LEU A 152 2.02 3.82 -12.48
CA LEU A 152 1.66 2.54 -11.91
C LEU A 152 0.66 2.72 -10.78
N ARG A 153 -0.49 2.06 -10.88
CA ARG A 153 -1.46 1.97 -9.79
C ARG A 153 -1.28 0.64 -9.06
N VAL A 154 -1.22 0.70 -7.74
CA VAL A 154 -1.27 -0.45 -6.85
C VAL A 154 -2.48 -0.31 -5.93
N THR A 155 -3.38 -1.25 -5.98
CA THR A 155 -4.55 -1.30 -5.09
C THR A 155 -4.44 -2.50 -4.17
N HIS A 156 -4.56 -2.27 -2.87
CA HIS A 156 -4.58 -3.31 -1.85
C HIS A 156 -5.93 -3.36 -1.16
N TYR A 157 -6.38 -4.58 -0.84
CA TYR A 157 -7.41 -4.85 0.14
C TYR A 157 -6.79 -5.72 1.22
N ALA A 158 -6.54 -5.14 2.39
CA ALA A 158 -5.85 -5.77 3.50
C ALA A 158 -6.84 -6.19 4.59
N LEU A 159 -6.62 -7.38 5.14
CA LEU A 159 -7.44 -8.02 6.18
C LEU A 159 -6.54 -8.47 7.32
N LYS A 160 -6.80 -8.04 8.55
CA LYS A 160 -6.08 -8.48 9.74
C LYS A 160 -6.87 -9.51 10.54
N PHE A 161 -6.16 -10.49 11.06
CA PHE A 161 -6.74 -11.58 11.84
C PHE A 161 -5.94 -11.82 13.12
N LEU A 162 -6.59 -11.65 14.26
CA LEU A 162 -6.07 -12.05 15.56
C LEU A 162 -6.31 -13.54 15.74
N ASN A 163 -5.27 -14.30 16.10
CA ASN A 163 -5.38 -15.70 16.56
C ASN A 163 -6.09 -16.68 15.63
N ILE A 164 -5.64 -16.82 14.38
CA ILE A 164 -6.13 -17.92 13.55
C ILE A 164 -5.32 -19.18 13.83
N ALA A 165 -5.98 -20.19 14.39
CA ALA A 165 -5.41 -21.50 14.64
C ALA A 165 -5.19 -22.32 13.34
N ASP A 166 -5.92 -22.03 12.28
CA ASP A 166 -5.95 -22.85 11.05
C ASP A 166 -5.56 -22.02 9.81
N ARG A 167 -4.28 -22.16 9.43
CA ARG A 167 -3.70 -21.50 8.24
C ARG A 167 -4.31 -21.95 6.92
N SER A 168 -4.87 -23.17 6.87
CA SER A 168 -5.47 -23.70 5.64
C SER A 168 -6.64 -22.84 5.17
N LYS A 169 -7.28 -22.13 6.08
CA LYS A 169 -8.38 -21.21 5.79
C LYS A 169 -7.96 -19.96 5.04
N PHE A 170 -6.69 -19.53 5.13
CA PHE A 170 -6.23 -18.32 4.43
C PHE A 170 -6.30 -18.46 2.92
N HIS A 171 -5.83 -19.57 2.36
CA HIS A 171 -5.90 -19.78 0.92
C HIS A 171 -7.34 -19.90 0.41
N ALA A 172 -8.23 -20.55 1.19
CA ALA A 172 -9.66 -20.60 0.87
C ALA A 172 -10.29 -19.19 0.90
N LEU A 173 -9.93 -18.39 1.90
CA LEU A 173 -10.39 -17.00 2.02
C LEU A 173 -9.88 -16.14 0.86
N ILE A 174 -8.60 -16.24 0.50
CA ILE A 174 -8.01 -15.52 -0.65
C ILE A 174 -8.76 -15.90 -1.94
N LYS A 175 -8.97 -17.19 -2.17
CA LYS A 175 -9.72 -17.68 -3.34
C LYS A 175 -11.14 -17.13 -3.40
N GLN A 176 -11.81 -16.99 -2.25
CA GLN A 176 -13.15 -16.44 -2.15
C GLN A 176 -13.16 -14.91 -2.35
N LYS A 177 -12.23 -14.18 -1.72
CA LYS A 177 -12.25 -12.70 -1.65
C LYS A 177 -11.61 -12.03 -2.86
N MET A 178 -10.64 -12.66 -3.51
CA MET A 178 -9.96 -12.07 -4.67
C MET A 178 -10.93 -11.66 -5.80
N PRO A 179 -11.88 -12.50 -6.25
CA PRO A 179 -12.85 -12.09 -7.28
C PRO A 179 -13.72 -10.90 -6.84
N ILE A 180 -14.14 -10.88 -5.57
CA ILE A 180 -14.95 -9.79 -5.01
C ILE A 180 -14.15 -8.49 -5.01
N PHE A 181 -12.91 -8.54 -4.51
CA PHE A 181 -11.99 -7.39 -4.52
C PHE A 181 -11.80 -6.83 -5.93
N LEU A 182 -11.47 -7.68 -6.89
CA LEU A 182 -11.23 -7.25 -8.28
C LEU A 182 -12.45 -6.62 -8.94
N ALA A 183 -13.65 -7.11 -8.62
CA ALA A 183 -14.90 -6.56 -9.14
C ALA A 183 -15.30 -5.23 -8.48
N GLN A 184 -14.87 -5.00 -7.24
CA GLN A 184 -15.34 -3.87 -6.41
C GLN A 184 -14.24 -2.89 -6.03
N MET A 185 -12.98 -3.14 -6.39
CA MET A 185 -11.86 -2.24 -6.06
C MET A 185 -12.10 -0.83 -6.65
N PRO A 186 -11.54 0.22 -6.03
CA PRO A 186 -11.67 1.58 -6.52
C PRO A 186 -11.25 1.69 -7.99
N GLN A 187 -12.13 2.22 -8.81
CA GLN A 187 -11.77 2.59 -10.16
C GLN A 187 -10.96 3.90 -10.11
N VAL A 188 -9.77 3.86 -10.67
CA VAL A 188 -8.83 4.98 -10.69
C VAL A 188 -8.54 5.32 -12.13
N GLU A 189 -8.90 6.52 -12.53
CA GLU A 189 -8.74 7.03 -13.89
C GLU A 189 -7.76 8.19 -13.89
N CYS A 190 -6.93 8.26 -14.91
CA CYS A 190 -6.07 9.42 -15.14
C CYS A 190 -6.92 10.65 -15.48
N LYS A 191 -6.52 11.83 -14.97
CA LYS A 191 -7.15 13.11 -15.31
C LYS A 191 -6.69 13.62 -16.67
#